data_3289f43a29ab59c985fad44f19e056d9
#
_entry.id   3289f43a29ab59c985fad44f19e056d9
#
_cell.length_a   1.000
_cell.length_b   1.000
_cell.length_c   1.000
_cell.angle_alpha   90.00
_cell.angle_beta   90.00
_cell.angle_gamma   90.00
#
_symmetry.space_group_name_H-M   'P 1'
#
loop_
_entity.id
_entity.type
_entity.pdbx_description
1 polymer ?
#
loop_
_entity_poly.entity_id
_entity_poly.type
_entity_poly.pdbx_seq_one_letter_code
_entity_poly.pdbx_strand_id
1 'polypeptide(L)'
;KEEEAEAPKNTADEENQKRRWIANLPSGKYAVNLGNITSISEHSYLLNGNLMVTEVTVDTTGASLVRFYYLEPITDSSTLNIVDRIKNRSSGLKDRTRDRTGISVDEMVQKTYPDTTHARTVEFRLLSRGELKALYGSVYTAWDTGKGRTFNVK
;
A
#
# COMPACT_ATOMS: atom_id res chain seq x y z
N LYS A 1 -5.37 14.73 -18.93
CA LYS A 1 -6.62 14.06 -18.52
C LYS A 1 -6.19 12.74 -17.92
N GLU A 2 -5.96 12.74 -16.60
CA GLU A 2 -5.71 11.52 -15.85
C GLU A 2 -6.99 10.68 -15.95
N GLU A 3 -6.87 9.52 -16.51
CA GLU A 3 -7.90 8.50 -16.54
C GLU A 3 -8.04 8.01 -15.10
N GLU A 4 -9.09 8.46 -14.43
CA GLU A 4 -9.44 8.00 -13.09
C GLU A 4 -9.71 6.50 -13.17
N ALA A 5 -8.75 5.71 -12.74
CA ALA A 5 -8.86 4.26 -12.78
C ALA A 5 -10.04 3.84 -11.92
N GLU A 6 -11.06 3.29 -12.55
CA GLU A 6 -12.27 2.79 -11.89
C GLU A 6 -11.92 1.85 -10.75
N ALA A 7 -12.52 2.08 -9.58
CA ALA A 7 -12.26 1.26 -8.41
C ALA A 7 -12.63 -0.22 -8.69
N PRO A 8 -11.87 -1.18 -8.16
CA PRO A 8 -12.16 -2.59 -8.37
C PRO A 8 -13.59 -2.95 -7.97
N LYS A 9 -14.27 -3.77 -8.75
CA LYS A 9 -15.68 -4.15 -8.54
C LYS A 9 -15.97 -4.84 -7.21
N ASN A 10 -14.95 -5.37 -6.55
CA ASN A 10 -15.04 -6.00 -5.24
C ASN A 10 -14.84 -5.03 -4.07
N THR A 11 -14.66 -3.75 -4.34
CA THR A 11 -14.53 -2.71 -3.32
C THR A 11 -15.78 -1.85 -3.22
N ALA A 12 -16.09 -1.40 -2.01
CA ALA A 12 -17.12 -0.40 -1.74
C ALA A 12 -16.61 0.60 -0.70
N ASP A 13 -16.91 1.87 -0.91
CA ASP A 13 -16.50 2.96 -0.04
C ASP A 13 -17.67 3.91 0.19
N GLU A 14 -18.15 3.99 1.42
CA GLU A 14 -19.34 4.75 1.79
C GLU A 14 -19.08 5.68 2.97
N GLU A 15 -19.68 6.87 2.95
CA GLU A 15 -19.69 7.74 4.13
C GLU A 15 -20.46 7.08 5.29
N ASN A 16 -19.96 7.25 6.50
CA ASN A 16 -20.68 6.85 7.71
C ASN A 16 -20.90 8.06 8.63
N GLN A 17 -21.88 7.95 9.53
CA GLN A 17 -22.24 9.02 10.47
C GLN A 17 -21.27 9.15 11.66
N LYS A 18 -20.20 8.36 11.66
CA LYS A 18 -19.21 8.32 12.74
C LYS A 18 -17.94 9.00 12.27
N ARG A 19 -17.24 9.69 13.16
CA ARG A 19 -15.93 10.29 12.86
C ARG A 19 -14.83 9.22 12.89
N ARG A 20 -15.04 8.11 12.17
CA ARG A 20 -14.13 6.98 12.08
C ARG A 20 -13.94 6.56 10.65
N TRP A 21 -12.73 6.14 10.34
CA TRP A 21 -12.49 5.35 9.15
C TRP A 21 -12.47 3.86 9.53
N ILE A 22 -13.21 3.06 8.80
CA ILE A 22 -13.37 1.63 9.03
C ILE A 22 -12.99 0.89 7.74
N ALA A 23 -12.11 -0.09 7.85
CA ALA A 23 -11.77 -1.01 6.76
C ALA A 23 -12.20 -2.43 7.12
N ASN A 24 -13.04 -3.01 6.30
CA ASN A 24 -13.44 -4.41 6.38
C ASN A 24 -12.75 -5.15 5.22
N LEU A 25 -11.77 -5.95 5.55
CA LEU A 25 -10.93 -6.66 4.59
C LEU A 25 -11.11 -8.17 4.78
N PRO A 26 -10.83 -9.01 3.76
CA PRO A 26 -10.85 -10.46 3.91
C PRO A 26 -9.94 -10.96 5.03
N SER A 27 -8.82 -10.28 5.27
CA SER A 27 -7.83 -10.63 6.30
C SER A 27 -8.15 -10.09 7.69
N GLY A 28 -9.14 -9.22 7.82
CA GLY A 28 -9.53 -8.65 9.12
C GLY A 28 -10.15 -7.26 9.01
N LYS A 29 -10.35 -6.63 10.15
CA LYS A 29 -10.99 -5.32 10.27
C LYS A 29 -10.10 -4.33 11.00
N TYR A 30 -10.14 -3.09 10.56
CA TYR A 30 -9.45 -1.98 11.22
C TYR A 30 -10.39 -0.79 11.36
N ALA A 31 -10.34 -0.12 12.48
CA ALA A 31 -11.10 1.10 12.72
C ALA A 31 -10.25 2.11 13.48
N VAL A 32 -10.29 3.36 13.06
CA VAL A 32 -9.53 4.46 13.66
C VAL A 32 -10.38 5.73 13.73
N ASN A 33 -10.23 6.50 14.80
CA ASN A 33 -10.78 7.85 14.87
C ASN A 33 -9.98 8.80 13.97
N LEU A 34 -10.67 9.57 13.16
CA LEU A 34 -10.02 10.49 12.21
C LEU A 34 -9.12 11.52 12.91
N GLY A 35 -9.51 11.98 14.10
CA GLY A 35 -8.70 12.92 14.88
C GLY A 35 -7.39 12.33 15.43
N ASN A 36 -7.22 11.02 15.38
CA ASN A 36 -6.01 10.35 15.85
C ASN A 36 -5.02 10.02 14.73
N ILE A 37 -5.40 10.25 13.48
CA ILE A 37 -4.51 10.05 12.33
C ILE A 37 -3.57 11.25 12.23
N THR A 38 -2.28 10.98 12.22
CA THR A 38 -1.22 12.00 12.12
C THR A 38 -0.63 12.09 10.73
N SER A 39 -0.52 10.96 10.05
CA SER A 39 -0.04 10.90 8.66
C SER A 39 -0.59 9.69 7.92
N ILE A 40 -0.71 9.84 6.62
CA ILE A 40 -1.05 8.76 5.68
C ILE A 40 -0.01 8.79 4.58
N SER A 41 0.59 7.65 4.27
CA SER A 41 1.58 7.55 3.20
C SER A 41 1.31 6.37 2.29
N GLU A 42 1.63 6.53 1.02
CA GLU A 42 1.68 5.44 0.04
C GLU A 42 3.08 5.42 -0.56
N HIS A 43 3.73 4.28 -0.54
CA HIS A 43 5.05 4.12 -1.10
C HIS A 43 5.31 2.69 -1.56
N SER A 44 6.31 2.53 -2.40
CA SER A 44 6.75 1.23 -2.89
C SER A 44 8.20 0.99 -2.54
N TYR A 45 8.55 -0.26 -2.28
CA TYR A 45 9.93 -0.67 -2.03
C TYR A 45 10.17 -2.11 -2.50
N LEU A 46 11.44 -2.44 -2.63
CA LEU A 46 11.88 -3.80 -2.95
C LEU A 46 12.16 -4.56 -1.67
N LEU A 47 11.58 -5.76 -1.59
CA LEU A 47 11.78 -6.68 -0.47
C LEU A 47 12.60 -7.87 -0.94
N ASN A 48 13.70 -8.14 -0.24
CA ASN A 48 14.60 -9.26 -0.54
C ASN A 48 15.09 -9.31 -2.01
N GLY A 49 15.04 -8.19 -2.71
CA GLY A 49 15.51 -8.05 -4.09
C GLY A 49 14.62 -8.63 -5.19
N ASN A 50 13.53 -9.32 -4.85
CA ASN A 50 12.68 -10.03 -5.83
C ASN A 50 11.17 -9.77 -5.69
N LEU A 51 10.77 -9.07 -4.66
CA LEU A 51 9.39 -8.69 -4.42
C LEU A 51 9.25 -7.18 -4.44
N MET A 52 8.26 -6.68 -5.17
CA MET A 52 7.84 -5.30 -5.06
C MET A 52 6.68 -5.22 -4.08
N VAL A 53 6.83 -4.37 -3.09
CA VAL A 53 5.80 -4.08 -2.09
C VAL A 53 5.26 -2.68 -2.35
N THR A 54 3.95 -2.57 -2.46
CA THR A 54 3.27 -1.27 -2.38
C THR A 54 2.53 -1.23 -1.06
N GLU A 55 2.70 -0.16 -0.31
CA GLU A 55 2.27 -0.07 1.08
C GLU A 55 1.58 1.26 1.34
N VAL A 56 0.44 1.20 2.02
CA VAL A 56 -0.21 2.35 2.64
C VAL A 56 -0.02 2.25 4.15
N THR A 57 0.55 3.29 4.72
CA THR A 57 0.79 3.38 6.15
C THR A 57 -0.08 4.48 6.75
N VAL A 58 -0.81 4.16 7.80
CA VAL A 58 -1.58 5.12 8.60
C VAL A 58 -0.93 5.21 9.97
N ASP A 59 -0.37 6.36 10.26
CA ASP A 59 0.24 6.66 11.56
C ASP A 59 -0.77 7.36 12.46
N THR A 60 -0.75 7.03 13.73
CA THR A 60 -1.70 7.54 14.71
C THR A 60 -0.99 8.13 15.93
N THR A 61 -1.70 8.94 16.69
CA THR A 61 -1.24 9.46 17.99
C THR A 61 -1.11 8.37 19.07
N GLY A 62 -1.68 7.20 18.82
CA GLY A 62 -1.57 6.03 19.68
C GLY A 62 -0.24 5.30 19.51
N ALA A 63 -0.09 4.19 20.22
CA ALA A 63 1.12 3.38 20.16
C ALA A 63 1.18 2.44 18.94
N SER A 64 0.15 2.41 18.10
CA SER A 64 0.05 1.47 16.97
C SER A 64 0.15 2.18 15.63
N LEU A 65 0.93 1.59 14.73
CA LEU A 65 1.03 1.91 13.33
C LEU A 65 0.28 0.83 12.53
N VAL A 66 -0.52 1.19 11.54
CA VAL A 66 -1.13 0.21 10.65
C VAL A 66 -0.51 0.28 9.26
N ARG A 67 -0.28 -0.88 8.68
CA ARG A 67 0.27 -1.06 7.33
C ARG A 67 -0.70 -1.90 6.51
N PHE A 68 -1.10 -1.37 5.38
CA PHE A 68 -1.82 -2.10 4.34
C PHE A 68 -0.89 -2.30 3.17
N TYR A 69 -0.67 -3.52 2.72
CA TYR A 69 0.34 -3.79 1.70
C TYR A 69 -0.13 -4.78 0.64
N TYR A 70 0.46 -4.66 -0.53
CA TYR A 70 0.32 -5.57 -1.64
C TYR A 70 1.70 -6.01 -2.11
N LEU A 71 1.85 -7.31 -2.29
CA LEU A 71 3.09 -7.94 -2.76
C LEU A 71 2.93 -8.38 -4.21
N GLU A 72 3.93 -8.05 -5.02
CA GLU A 72 4.01 -8.43 -6.40
C GLU A 72 5.39 -8.99 -6.70
N PRO A 73 5.50 -10.26 -7.18
CA PRO A 73 6.78 -10.78 -7.60
C PRO A 73 7.24 -10.02 -8.85
N ILE A 74 8.50 -9.68 -8.89
CA ILE A 74 9.11 -9.15 -10.10
C ILE A 74 9.44 -10.34 -10.99
N THR A 75 8.49 -10.72 -11.84
CA THR A 75 8.65 -11.82 -12.79
C THR A 75 9.36 -11.34 -14.04
N ASP A 76 10.66 -11.51 -14.06
CA ASP A 76 11.39 -11.71 -15.31
C ASP A 76 12.05 -13.09 -15.24
N SER A 77 12.03 -13.84 -16.34
CA SER A 77 12.65 -15.16 -16.42
C SER A 77 14.19 -15.17 -16.21
N SER A 78 14.72 -14.00 -15.88
CA SER A 78 16.11 -13.74 -15.57
C SER A 78 16.33 -13.23 -14.14
N THR A 79 15.42 -13.56 -13.24
CA THR A 79 15.35 -13.05 -11.86
C THR A 79 16.51 -13.44 -10.94
N LEU A 80 17.37 -14.35 -11.36
CA LEU A 80 18.56 -14.70 -10.59
C LEU A 80 19.56 -13.55 -10.44
N ASN A 81 19.36 -12.45 -11.16
CA ASN A 81 20.26 -11.30 -11.18
C ASN A 81 19.58 -9.94 -10.97
N ILE A 82 18.42 -9.89 -10.30
CA ILE A 82 17.74 -8.59 -10.06
C ILE A 82 18.62 -7.65 -9.23
N VAL A 83 19.30 -8.18 -8.22
CA VAL A 83 20.24 -7.39 -7.41
C VAL A 83 21.38 -6.87 -8.29
N ASP A 84 21.92 -7.71 -9.18
CA ASP A 84 22.97 -7.31 -10.10
C ASP A 84 22.47 -6.36 -11.19
N ARG A 85 21.22 -6.54 -11.64
CA ARG A 85 20.58 -5.62 -12.59
C ARG A 85 20.22 -4.29 -11.97
N ILE A 86 19.80 -4.26 -10.73
CA ILE A 86 19.60 -3.01 -9.97
C ILE A 86 20.93 -2.30 -9.81
N LYS A 87 21.99 -3.02 -9.46
CA LYS A 87 23.35 -2.47 -9.36
C LYS A 87 23.90 -2.03 -10.71
N ASN A 88 23.62 -2.78 -11.78
CA ASN A 88 24.17 -2.55 -13.12
C ASN A 88 23.31 -1.65 -14.00
N ARG A 89 22.23 -1.03 -13.47
CA ARG A 89 21.38 -0.04 -14.16
C ARG A 89 20.79 -0.51 -15.49
N SER A 90 20.30 -1.77 -15.58
CA SER A 90 19.67 -2.21 -16.83
C SER A 90 18.36 -1.46 -17.09
N SER A 91 18.24 -0.82 -18.24
CA SER A 91 17.11 0.03 -18.64
C SER A 91 15.76 -0.70 -18.68
N GLY A 92 15.75 -1.94 -19.09
CA GLY A 92 14.50 -2.70 -19.29
C GLY A 92 13.71 -2.99 -18.03
N LEU A 93 14.37 -3.24 -16.89
CA LEU A 93 13.70 -3.47 -15.62
C LEU A 93 13.16 -2.17 -15.03
N LYS A 94 13.90 -1.08 -15.19
CA LYS A 94 13.48 0.25 -14.78
C LYS A 94 12.18 0.67 -15.47
N ASP A 95 12.12 0.49 -16.79
CA ASP A 95 10.95 0.87 -17.58
C ASP A 95 9.71 0.09 -17.15
N ARG A 96 9.82 -1.23 -16.98
CA ARG A 96 8.71 -2.06 -16.53
C ARG A 96 8.20 -1.72 -15.13
N THR A 97 9.12 -1.43 -14.21
CA THR A 97 8.75 -1.06 -12.85
C THR A 97 8.11 0.32 -12.83
N ARG A 98 8.64 1.25 -13.62
CA ARG A 98 8.07 2.59 -13.77
C ARG A 98 6.68 2.57 -14.35
N ASP A 99 6.41 1.71 -15.34
CA ASP A 99 5.08 1.55 -15.95
C ASP A 99 4.05 1.07 -14.91
N ARG A 100 4.48 0.28 -13.93
CA ARG A 100 3.61 -0.24 -12.88
C ARG A 100 3.37 0.70 -11.72
N THR A 101 4.38 1.40 -11.28
CA THR A 101 4.35 2.22 -10.05
C THR A 101 4.49 3.71 -10.30
N GLY A 102 4.95 4.11 -11.48
CA GLY A 102 5.37 5.49 -11.75
C GLY A 102 6.70 5.87 -11.12
N ILE A 103 7.38 4.94 -10.44
CA ILE A 103 8.65 5.14 -9.74
C ILE A 103 9.73 4.24 -10.36
N SER A 104 10.90 4.80 -10.62
CA SER A 104 12.06 4.04 -11.08
C SER A 104 12.58 3.12 -9.97
N VAL A 105 13.11 1.93 -10.34
CA VAL A 105 13.71 0.98 -9.37
C VAL A 105 14.86 1.62 -8.58
N ASP A 106 15.61 2.54 -9.17
CA ASP A 106 16.69 3.27 -8.49
C ASP A 106 16.18 4.20 -7.39
N GLU A 107 14.94 4.63 -7.48
CA GLU A 107 14.28 5.51 -6.50
C GLU A 107 13.61 4.74 -5.37
N MET A 108 13.49 3.41 -5.52
CA MET A 108 12.87 2.55 -4.52
C MET A 108 13.81 2.21 -3.38
N VAL A 109 13.28 2.26 -2.18
CA VAL A 109 13.97 1.76 -1.00
C VAL A 109 14.00 0.24 -1.04
N GLN A 110 15.15 -0.34 -0.75
CA GLN A 110 15.29 -1.78 -0.58
C GLN A 110 15.21 -2.12 0.91
N LYS A 111 14.36 -3.09 1.24
CA LYS A 111 14.19 -3.56 2.60
C LYS A 111 14.40 -5.07 2.68
N THR A 112 14.92 -5.51 3.82
CA THR A 112 14.92 -6.90 4.24
C THR A 112 14.12 -6.96 5.53
N TYR A 113 13.06 -7.75 5.57
CA TYR A 113 12.29 -7.92 6.79
C TYR A 113 13.05 -8.80 7.79
N PRO A 114 13.06 -8.43 9.08
CA PRO A 114 13.45 -9.35 10.13
C PRO A 114 12.42 -10.50 10.24
N ASP A 115 12.84 -11.65 10.70
CA ASP A 115 11.97 -12.82 10.90
C ASP A 115 10.93 -12.63 12.00
N THR A 116 10.98 -11.53 12.71
CA THR A 116 10.07 -11.16 13.78
C THR A 116 9.21 -9.96 13.40
N THR A 117 7.93 -9.97 13.78
CA THR A 117 7.03 -8.84 13.59
C THR A 117 7.44 -7.68 14.50
N HIS A 118 7.33 -6.44 13.98
CA HIS A 118 7.57 -5.25 14.80
C HIS A 118 6.47 -5.09 15.85
N ALA A 119 6.87 -4.89 17.09
CA ALA A 119 5.94 -4.53 18.15
C ALA A 119 5.16 -3.26 17.77
N ARG A 120 3.86 -3.24 18.08
CA ARG A 120 2.95 -2.13 17.81
C ARG A 120 2.61 -1.85 16.34
N THR A 121 2.95 -2.76 15.45
CA THR A 121 2.52 -2.68 14.04
C THR A 121 1.40 -3.67 13.78
N VAL A 122 0.30 -3.20 13.22
CA VAL A 122 -0.80 -4.03 12.72
C VAL A 122 -0.71 -4.06 11.21
N GLU A 123 -0.76 -5.24 10.60
CA GLU A 123 -0.52 -5.43 9.19
C GLU A 123 -1.68 -6.13 8.51
N PHE A 124 -2.09 -5.62 7.35
CA PHE A 124 -3.12 -6.22 6.50
C PHE A 124 -2.61 -6.35 5.08
N ARG A 125 -2.75 -7.55 4.52
CA ARG A 125 -2.42 -7.79 3.11
C ARG A 125 -3.64 -7.61 2.24
N LEU A 126 -3.47 -6.92 1.11
CA LEU A 126 -4.44 -6.80 0.04
C LEU A 126 -4.00 -7.65 -1.16
N LEU A 127 -4.95 -8.07 -1.98
CA LEU A 127 -4.70 -9.02 -3.06
C LEU A 127 -4.47 -8.34 -4.42
N SER A 128 -4.75 -7.05 -4.52
CA SER A 128 -4.48 -6.29 -5.74
C SER A 128 -4.03 -4.86 -5.44
N ARG A 129 -3.30 -4.28 -6.39
CA ARG A 129 -2.90 -2.87 -6.32
C ARG A 129 -4.12 -1.95 -6.39
N GLY A 130 -5.13 -2.30 -7.18
CA GLY A 130 -6.35 -1.52 -7.30
C GLY A 130 -7.10 -1.41 -5.98
N GLU A 131 -7.19 -2.51 -5.22
CA GLU A 131 -7.75 -2.49 -3.85
C GLU A 131 -6.98 -1.56 -2.92
N LEU A 132 -5.64 -1.60 -2.98
CA LEU A 132 -4.79 -0.75 -2.15
C LEU A 132 -4.93 0.73 -2.51
N LYS A 133 -5.01 1.07 -3.80
CA LYS A 133 -5.28 2.44 -4.25
C LYS A 133 -6.65 2.94 -3.79
N ALA A 134 -7.68 2.11 -3.92
CA ALA A 134 -9.03 2.44 -3.45
C ALA A 134 -9.05 2.65 -1.92
N LEU A 135 -8.33 1.83 -1.17
CA LEU A 135 -8.17 1.98 0.28
C LEU A 135 -7.49 3.32 0.63
N TYR A 136 -6.40 3.66 -0.06
CA TYR A 136 -5.71 4.93 0.15
C TYR A 136 -6.65 6.12 -0.11
N GLY A 137 -7.39 6.09 -1.23
CA GLY A 137 -8.38 7.12 -1.55
C GLY A 137 -9.45 7.27 -0.48
N SER A 138 -9.95 6.15 0.05
CA SER A 138 -10.95 6.13 1.11
C SER A 138 -10.44 6.77 2.41
N VAL A 139 -9.29 6.31 2.93
CA VAL A 139 -8.75 6.83 4.19
C VAL A 139 -8.30 8.28 4.06
N TYR A 140 -7.71 8.64 2.93
CA TYR A 140 -7.29 10.02 2.67
C TYR A 140 -8.50 10.97 2.61
N THR A 141 -9.56 10.58 1.88
CA THR A 141 -10.78 11.38 1.79
C THR A 141 -11.45 11.55 3.16
N ALA A 142 -11.52 10.48 3.95
CA ALA A 142 -12.06 10.55 5.30
C ALA A 142 -11.26 11.53 6.18
N TRP A 143 -9.94 11.45 6.12
CA TRP A 143 -9.05 12.29 6.90
C TRP A 143 -9.10 13.76 6.45
N ASP A 144 -9.07 14.00 5.14
CA ASP A 144 -9.12 15.35 4.56
C ASP A 144 -10.44 16.06 4.81
N THR A 145 -11.56 15.37 4.66
CA THR A 145 -12.90 15.92 4.85
C THR A 145 -13.38 15.94 6.31
N GLY A 146 -12.76 15.14 7.18
CA GLY A 146 -13.21 14.91 8.54
C GLY A 146 -14.51 14.09 8.67
N LYS A 147 -14.99 13.52 7.56
CA LYS A 147 -16.19 12.68 7.52
C LYS A 147 -15.80 11.20 7.55
N GLY A 148 -16.46 10.45 8.44
CA GLY A 148 -16.22 9.01 8.54
C GLY A 148 -16.55 8.27 7.24
N ARG A 149 -15.79 7.21 6.95
CA ARG A 149 -16.01 6.34 5.80
C ARG A 149 -15.83 4.88 6.19
N THR A 150 -16.55 4.03 5.52
CA THR A 150 -16.42 2.56 5.63
C THR A 150 -15.99 2.02 4.28
N PHE A 151 -14.80 1.44 4.27
CA PHE A 151 -14.22 0.77 3.11
C PHE A 151 -14.36 -0.74 3.24
N ASN A 152 -14.90 -1.39 2.23
CA ASN A 152 -15.12 -2.82 2.21
C ASN A 152 -14.43 -3.45 1.00
N VAL A 153 -13.76 -4.56 1.22
CA VAL A 153 -13.29 -5.49 0.20
C VAL A 153 -13.98 -6.82 0.40
N LYS A 154 -14.60 -7.35 -0.66
CA LYS A 154 -15.32 -8.63 -0.66
C LYS A 154 -14.42 -9.77 -1.11
#